data_ef1f3c48bfabd01fc020b744b7565121
#
_entry.id   ef1f3c48bfabd01fc020b744b7565121
#
_cell.length_a   1.000
_cell.length_b   1.000
_cell.length_c   1.000
_cell.angle_alpha   90.00
_cell.angle_beta   90.00
_cell.angle_gamma   90.00
#
_symmetry.space_group_name_H-M   'P 1'
#
loop_
_entity.id
_entity.type
_entity.pdbx_description
1 polymer ?
#
loop_
_entity_poly.entity_id
_entity_poly.type
_entity_poly.pdbx_seq_one_letter_code
_entity_poly.pdbx_strand_id
1 'polypeptide(L)'
;CALQTQPNICIISEEVEAKNMSLDDIVTYIAQVVADRAAAGNNFGTVLIPEGLIEFIPAMKRLIAELNDFLAHNGEEFNSIKRSKQRDYIISKLTPENAAIYASLPEGVARQLSLDRDPHGNVQVSLIETEKLLSEMVATKLAAWKEEGKYVGKFAAQHHFFGYEGRCAAPSNFDADYCYSLGYT
;
A
#
# COMPACT_ATOMS: atom_id res chain seq x y z
N CYS A 1 14.84 -10.89 4.91
CA CYS A 1 15.17 -9.63 5.62
C CYS A 1 14.71 -9.69 7.09
N ALA A 2 13.43 -9.95 7.38
CA ALA A 2 12.87 -9.84 8.74
C ALA A 2 13.61 -10.67 9.81
N LEU A 3 13.94 -11.93 9.52
CA LEU A 3 14.63 -12.82 10.47
C LEU A 3 16.03 -12.30 10.87
N GLN A 4 16.69 -11.57 9.97
CA GLN A 4 18.03 -11.05 10.19
C GLN A 4 18.04 -9.66 10.79
N THR A 5 17.11 -8.80 10.38
CA THR A 5 17.04 -7.40 10.82
C THR A 5 16.20 -7.21 12.08
N GLN A 6 15.36 -8.18 12.42
CA GLN A 6 14.48 -8.18 13.59
C GLN A 6 13.70 -6.85 13.75
N PRO A 7 12.90 -6.45 12.74
CA PRO A 7 12.10 -5.23 12.82
C PRO A 7 11.06 -5.33 13.93
N ASN A 8 10.53 -4.20 14.35
CA ASN A 8 9.46 -4.16 15.36
C ASN A 8 8.12 -4.66 14.80
N ILE A 9 7.91 -4.45 13.51
CA ILE A 9 6.75 -4.97 12.77
C ILE A 9 7.24 -5.54 11.43
N CYS A 10 6.75 -6.73 11.09
CA CYS A 10 6.90 -7.32 9.77
C CYS A 10 5.51 -7.74 9.29
N ILE A 11 5.04 -7.11 8.22
CA ILE A 11 3.77 -7.49 7.59
C ILE A 11 4.05 -8.55 6.54
N ILE A 12 3.25 -9.60 6.52
CA ILE A 12 3.32 -10.69 5.55
C ILE A 12 2.01 -10.70 4.77
N SER A 13 2.08 -10.50 3.45
CA SER A 13 0.91 -10.37 2.60
C SER A 13 -0.02 -11.57 2.66
N GLU A 14 0.54 -12.77 2.67
CA GLU A 14 -0.18 -14.04 2.73
C GLU A 14 -0.94 -14.20 4.06
N GLU A 15 -0.39 -13.71 5.16
CA GLU A 15 -1.11 -13.68 6.45
C GLU A 15 -2.26 -12.69 6.45
N VAL A 16 -2.09 -11.53 5.82
CA VAL A 16 -3.14 -10.51 5.67
C VAL A 16 -4.32 -11.09 4.90
N GLU A 17 -4.06 -11.79 3.80
CA GLU A 17 -5.10 -12.46 3.01
C GLU A 17 -5.77 -13.59 3.80
N ALA A 18 -4.99 -14.48 4.40
CA ALA A 18 -5.48 -15.62 5.17
C ALA A 18 -6.34 -15.22 6.37
N LYS A 19 -6.00 -14.10 7.03
CA LYS A 19 -6.76 -13.54 8.15
C LYS A 19 -7.89 -12.60 7.71
N ASN A 20 -8.05 -12.39 6.40
CA ASN A 20 -9.01 -11.45 5.81
C ASN A 20 -8.94 -10.04 6.43
N MET A 21 -7.72 -9.55 6.66
CA MET A 21 -7.51 -8.25 7.29
C MET A 21 -7.88 -7.12 6.33
N SER A 22 -8.55 -6.11 6.87
CA SER A 22 -8.80 -4.85 6.17
C SER A 22 -7.58 -3.92 6.28
N LEU A 23 -7.57 -2.87 5.46
CA LEU A 23 -6.56 -1.82 5.55
C LEU A 23 -6.56 -1.15 6.94
N ASP A 24 -7.75 -0.95 7.54
CA ASP A 24 -7.87 -0.37 8.88
C ASP A 24 -7.34 -1.30 9.98
N ASP A 25 -7.49 -2.62 9.84
CA ASP A 25 -6.91 -3.60 10.78
C ASP A 25 -5.39 -3.51 10.78
N ILE A 26 -4.77 -3.41 9.60
CA ILE A 26 -3.31 -3.25 9.46
C ILE A 26 -2.85 -1.94 10.08
N VAL A 27 -3.53 -0.84 9.77
CA VAL A 27 -3.24 0.48 10.33
C VAL A 27 -3.40 0.48 11.84
N THR A 28 -4.45 -0.16 12.36
CA THR A 28 -4.69 -0.29 13.81
C THR A 28 -3.59 -1.09 14.48
N TYR A 29 -3.18 -2.20 13.89
CA TYR A 29 -2.08 -3.02 14.40
C TYR A 29 -0.78 -2.22 14.49
N ILE A 30 -0.41 -1.49 13.42
CA ILE A 30 0.80 -0.65 13.43
C ILE A 30 0.69 0.44 14.49
N ALA A 31 -0.44 1.15 14.55
CA ALA A 31 -0.67 2.22 15.50
C ALA A 31 -0.60 1.72 16.95
N GLN A 32 -1.12 0.52 17.23
CA GLN A 32 -1.06 -0.07 18.57
C GLN A 32 0.39 -0.36 18.98
N VAL A 33 1.18 -0.99 18.12
CA VAL A 33 2.59 -1.26 18.42
C VAL A 33 3.38 0.04 18.63
N VAL A 34 3.10 1.07 17.83
CA VAL A 34 3.73 2.40 18.01
C VAL A 34 3.34 3.01 19.37
N ALA A 35 2.06 2.94 19.74
CA ALA A 35 1.57 3.49 21.00
C ALA A 35 2.15 2.75 22.21
N ASP A 36 2.17 1.43 22.19
CA ASP A 36 2.72 0.59 23.27
C ASP A 36 4.22 0.84 23.46
N ARG A 37 4.96 0.95 22.36
CA ARG A 37 6.39 1.27 22.40
C ARG A 37 6.66 2.68 22.96
N ALA A 38 5.88 3.66 22.52
CA ALA A 38 5.99 5.03 23.04
C ALA A 38 5.68 5.09 24.54
N ALA A 39 4.66 4.37 25.01
CA ALA A 39 4.34 4.25 26.42
C ALA A 39 5.47 3.62 27.26
N ALA A 40 6.22 2.68 26.65
CA ALA A 40 7.41 2.07 27.24
C ALA A 40 8.68 2.94 27.11
N GLY A 41 8.58 4.17 26.63
CA GLY A 41 9.72 5.08 26.43
C GLY A 41 10.54 4.84 25.15
N ASN A 42 10.13 3.93 24.29
CA ASN A 42 10.80 3.55 23.03
C ASN A 42 10.08 4.19 21.83
N ASN A 43 10.16 5.50 21.67
CA ASN A 43 9.48 6.23 20.59
C ASN A 43 10.23 6.15 19.25
N PHE A 44 10.66 4.96 18.88
CA PHE A 44 11.32 4.62 17.60
C PHE A 44 11.00 3.18 17.21
N GLY A 45 11.15 2.86 15.94
CA GLY A 45 10.96 1.49 15.47
C GLY A 45 11.05 1.37 13.95
N THR A 46 11.14 0.13 13.49
CA THR A 46 11.20 -0.24 12.08
C THR A 46 10.01 -1.11 11.71
N VAL A 47 9.38 -0.79 10.59
CA VAL A 47 8.28 -1.56 10.00
C VAL A 47 8.70 -2.04 8.63
N LEU A 48 8.62 -3.33 8.38
CA LEU A 48 8.79 -3.93 7.05
C LEU A 48 7.43 -4.17 6.42
N ILE A 49 7.24 -3.58 5.25
CA ILE A 49 6.00 -3.64 4.47
C ILE A 49 6.34 -4.29 3.12
N PRO A 50 5.66 -5.38 2.71
CA PRO A 50 5.87 -5.97 1.39
C PRO A 50 5.30 -5.08 0.28
N GLU A 51 5.99 -4.98 -0.84
CA GLU A 51 5.65 -4.13 -1.99
C GLU A 51 4.24 -4.39 -2.52
N GLY A 52 3.85 -5.67 -2.63
CA GLY A 52 2.54 -6.08 -3.16
C GLY A 52 1.40 -6.14 -2.15
N LEU A 53 1.56 -5.62 -0.94
CA LEU A 53 0.58 -5.76 0.15
C LEU A 53 -0.86 -5.40 -0.25
N ILE A 54 -1.02 -4.36 -1.05
CA ILE A 54 -2.35 -3.84 -1.45
C ILE A 54 -3.18 -4.90 -2.17
N GLU A 55 -2.56 -5.75 -2.98
CA GLU A 55 -3.25 -6.81 -3.72
C GLU A 55 -3.72 -7.97 -2.82
N PHE A 56 -3.15 -8.10 -1.64
CA PHE A 56 -3.48 -9.14 -0.67
C PHE A 56 -4.54 -8.70 0.34
N ILE A 57 -4.96 -7.44 0.31
CA ILE A 57 -6.09 -6.95 1.11
C ILE A 57 -7.37 -7.22 0.32
N PRO A 58 -8.27 -8.12 0.79
CA PRO A 58 -9.40 -8.58 -0.03
C PRO A 58 -10.33 -7.46 -0.50
N ALA A 59 -10.55 -6.45 0.34
CA ALA A 59 -11.35 -5.27 -0.01
C ALA A 59 -10.69 -4.42 -1.11
N MET A 60 -9.38 -4.23 -1.05
CA MET A 60 -8.61 -3.51 -2.08
C MET A 60 -8.56 -4.28 -3.39
N LYS A 61 -8.42 -5.61 -3.33
CA LYS A 61 -8.45 -6.49 -4.50
C LYS A 61 -9.77 -6.35 -5.27
N ARG A 62 -10.91 -6.34 -4.55
CA ARG A 62 -12.23 -6.12 -5.16
C ARG A 62 -12.37 -4.72 -5.77
N LEU A 63 -11.92 -3.70 -5.05
CA LEU A 63 -11.91 -2.32 -5.55
C LEU A 63 -11.09 -2.18 -6.84
N ILE A 64 -9.88 -2.73 -6.86
CA ILE A 64 -8.99 -2.68 -8.02
C ILE A 64 -9.62 -3.41 -9.21
N ALA A 65 -10.24 -4.57 -9.01
CA ALA A 65 -10.92 -5.32 -10.06
C ALA A 65 -12.07 -4.50 -10.66
N GLU A 66 -12.91 -3.89 -9.84
CA GLU A 66 -14.02 -3.04 -10.30
C GLU A 66 -13.52 -1.78 -11.02
N LEU A 67 -12.45 -1.14 -10.50
CA LEU A 67 -11.82 0.01 -11.18
C LEU A 67 -11.25 -0.35 -12.54
N ASN A 68 -10.61 -1.53 -12.65
CA ASN A 68 -10.07 -2.00 -13.92
C ASN A 68 -11.18 -2.20 -14.95
N ASP A 69 -12.25 -2.89 -14.56
CA ASP A 69 -13.40 -3.12 -15.43
C ASP A 69 -14.09 -1.81 -15.82
N PHE A 70 -14.33 -0.93 -14.88
CA PHE A 70 -14.95 0.36 -15.12
C PHE A 70 -14.13 1.23 -16.09
N LEU A 71 -12.83 1.37 -15.86
CA LEU A 71 -11.98 2.24 -16.68
C LEU A 71 -11.64 1.64 -18.04
N ALA A 72 -11.66 0.31 -18.18
CA ALA A 72 -11.55 -0.35 -19.49
C ALA A 72 -12.70 0.03 -20.42
N HIS A 73 -13.91 0.18 -19.87
CA HIS A 73 -15.10 0.50 -20.65
C HIS A 73 -15.37 2.01 -20.79
N ASN A 74 -14.88 2.83 -19.86
CA ASN A 74 -15.21 4.26 -19.78
C ASN A 74 -13.96 5.18 -19.79
N GLY A 75 -12.81 4.69 -20.25
CA GLY A 75 -11.54 5.44 -20.20
C GLY A 75 -11.57 6.75 -20.98
N GLU A 76 -12.20 6.81 -22.14
CA GLU A 76 -12.30 8.02 -22.94
C GLU A 76 -13.15 9.08 -22.25
N GLU A 77 -14.30 8.69 -21.72
CA GLU A 77 -15.18 9.59 -20.94
C GLU A 77 -14.48 10.10 -19.70
N PHE A 78 -13.83 9.22 -18.94
CA PHE A 78 -13.06 9.56 -17.75
C PHE A 78 -11.95 10.57 -18.04
N ASN A 79 -11.20 10.40 -19.13
CA ASN A 79 -10.12 11.32 -19.51
C ASN A 79 -10.63 12.71 -19.96
N SER A 80 -11.88 12.81 -20.40
CA SER A 80 -12.52 14.07 -20.77
C SER A 80 -12.94 14.90 -19.55
N ILE A 81 -13.05 14.29 -18.37
CA ILE A 81 -13.50 14.94 -17.14
C ILE A 81 -12.36 15.74 -16.50
N LYS A 82 -12.67 16.93 -16.01
CA LYS A 82 -11.70 17.75 -15.26
C LYS A 82 -11.17 16.98 -14.06
N ARG A 83 -9.85 17.01 -13.85
CA ARG A 83 -9.14 16.27 -12.76
C ARG A 83 -9.81 16.43 -11.39
N SER A 84 -10.28 17.63 -11.05
CA SER A 84 -10.95 17.89 -9.78
C SER A 84 -12.30 17.18 -9.59
N LYS A 85 -12.88 16.64 -10.67
CA LYS A 85 -14.16 15.92 -10.64
C LYS A 85 -14.01 14.41 -10.89
N GLN A 86 -12.82 13.96 -11.26
CA GLN A 86 -12.57 12.55 -11.57
C GLN A 86 -12.82 11.62 -10.38
N ARG A 87 -12.44 12.05 -9.18
CA ARG A 87 -12.69 11.30 -7.94
C ARG A 87 -14.18 11.09 -7.69
N ASP A 88 -14.96 12.17 -7.74
CA ASP A 88 -16.42 12.11 -7.53
C ASP A 88 -17.11 11.29 -8.60
N TYR A 89 -16.63 11.38 -9.84
CA TYR A 89 -17.14 10.58 -10.95
C TYR A 89 -16.93 9.08 -10.71
N ILE A 90 -15.71 8.65 -10.32
CA ILE A 90 -15.42 7.28 -9.98
C ILE A 90 -16.33 6.80 -8.83
N ILE A 91 -16.42 7.59 -7.74
CA ILE A 91 -17.27 7.25 -6.59
C ILE A 91 -18.73 7.03 -7.01
N SER A 92 -19.23 7.82 -7.96
CA SER A 92 -20.61 7.68 -8.44
C SER A 92 -20.87 6.42 -9.29
N LYS A 93 -19.83 5.77 -9.77
CA LYS A 93 -19.91 4.60 -10.67
C LYS A 93 -19.58 3.27 -9.99
N LEU A 94 -18.84 3.33 -8.88
CA LEU A 94 -18.50 2.14 -8.11
C LEU A 94 -19.69 1.63 -7.30
N THR A 95 -19.64 0.33 -6.94
CA THR A 95 -20.56 -0.24 -5.94
C THR A 95 -20.45 0.53 -4.62
N PRO A 96 -21.52 0.63 -3.81
CA PRO A 96 -21.51 1.42 -2.57
C PRO A 96 -20.37 1.03 -1.61
N GLU A 97 -20.05 -0.27 -1.54
CA GLU A 97 -18.95 -0.79 -0.70
C GLU A 97 -17.60 -0.28 -1.19
N ASN A 98 -17.30 -0.44 -2.48
CA ASN A 98 -16.04 -0.01 -3.07
C ASN A 98 -15.92 1.52 -3.15
N ALA A 99 -17.04 2.22 -3.35
CA ALA A 99 -17.09 3.69 -3.31
C ALA A 99 -16.72 4.23 -1.93
N ALA A 100 -17.18 3.59 -0.85
CA ALA A 100 -16.82 3.97 0.51
C ALA A 100 -15.31 3.74 0.78
N ILE A 101 -14.77 2.60 0.33
CA ILE A 101 -13.33 2.30 0.43
C ILE A 101 -12.54 3.34 -0.36
N TYR A 102 -12.88 3.58 -1.62
CA TYR A 102 -12.18 4.53 -2.48
C TYR A 102 -12.24 5.96 -1.92
N ALA A 103 -13.36 6.37 -1.34
CA ALA A 103 -13.51 7.68 -0.70
C ALA A 103 -12.64 7.83 0.57
N SER A 104 -12.35 6.74 1.28
CA SER A 104 -11.51 6.75 2.48
C SER A 104 -10.01 6.81 2.19
N LEU A 105 -9.59 6.51 0.94
CA LEU A 105 -8.18 6.53 0.55
C LEU A 105 -7.62 7.95 0.49
N PRO A 106 -6.35 8.16 0.88
CA PRO A 106 -5.63 9.40 0.61
C PRO A 106 -5.67 9.78 -0.87
N GLU A 107 -5.72 11.08 -1.17
CA GLU A 107 -5.89 11.58 -2.54
C GLU A 107 -4.80 11.08 -3.50
N GLY A 108 -3.55 11.03 -3.04
CA GLY A 108 -2.42 10.50 -3.82
C GLY A 108 -2.63 9.07 -4.27
N VAL A 109 -3.09 8.19 -3.38
CA VAL A 109 -3.33 6.78 -3.67
C VAL A 109 -4.57 6.58 -4.54
N ALA A 110 -5.66 7.27 -4.25
CA ALA A 110 -6.87 7.24 -5.09
C ALA A 110 -6.54 7.66 -6.53
N ARG A 111 -5.65 8.65 -6.69
CA ARG A 111 -5.16 9.10 -7.98
C ARG A 111 -4.30 8.04 -8.67
N GLN A 112 -3.35 7.41 -7.97
CA GLN A 112 -2.51 6.34 -8.53
C GLN A 112 -3.36 5.17 -9.04
N LEU A 113 -4.38 4.77 -8.27
CA LEU A 113 -5.34 3.74 -8.69
C LEU A 113 -6.12 4.09 -9.96
N SER A 114 -6.28 5.38 -10.28
CA SER A 114 -7.12 5.83 -11.39
C SER A 114 -6.35 6.15 -12.67
N LEU A 115 -5.09 6.57 -12.57
CA LEU A 115 -4.35 7.18 -13.67
C LEU A 115 -3.29 6.28 -14.29
N ASP A 116 -2.61 5.49 -13.47
CA ASP A 116 -1.45 4.73 -13.93
C ASP A 116 -1.90 3.32 -14.36
N ARG A 117 -1.87 3.09 -15.68
CA ARG A 117 -2.28 1.84 -16.31
C ARG A 117 -1.09 1.17 -17.00
N ASP A 118 -1.07 -0.15 -16.96
CA ASP A 118 -0.16 -0.95 -17.74
C ASP A 118 -0.59 -0.98 -19.23
N PRO A 119 0.22 -1.51 -20.16
CA PRO A 119 -0.17 -1.64 -21.57
C PRO A 119 -1.42 -2.51 -21.79
N HIS A 120 -1.83 -3.29 -20.81
CA HIS A 120 -3.03 -4.13 -20.83
C HIS A 120 -4.26 -3.43 -20.22
N GLY A 121 -4.10 -2.20 -19.71
CA GLY A 121 -5.19 -1.42 -19.11
C GLY A 121 -5.44 -1.66 -17.63
N ASN A 122 -4.61 -2.46 -16.94
CA ASN A 122 -4.73 -2.71 -15.51
C ASN A 122 -4.02 -1.65 -14.68
N VAL A 123 -4.48 -1.46 -13.44
CA VAL A 123 -3.78 -0.62 -12.45
C VAL A 123 -2.37 -1.16 -12.22
N GLN A 124 -1.38 -0.28 -12.31
CA GLN A 124 -0.01 -0.62 -11.96
C GLN A 124 0.15 -0.57 -10.42
N VAL A 125 -0.22 -1.66 -9.76
CA VAL A 125 -0.22 -1.76 -8.29
C VAL A 125 1.18 -1.57 -7.71
N SER A 126 2.21 -1.98 -8.45
CA SER A 126 3.62 -1.78 -8.06
C SER A 126 4.04 -0.31 -7.96
N LEU A 127 3.30 0.62 -8.56
CA LEU A 127 3.54 2.05 -8.45
C LEU A 127 2.85 2.68 -7.23
N ILE A 128 2.01 1.92 -6.53
CA ILE A 128 1.34 2.42 -5.33
C ILE A 128 2.36 2.46 -4.19
N GLU A 129 2.64 3.65 -3.72
CA GLU A 129 3.54 3.89 -2.59
C GLU A 129 2.88 3.45 -1.28
N THR A 130 2.77 2.11 -1.08
CA THR A 130 2.06 1.47 0.04
C THR A 130 2.61 1.92 1.40
N GLU A 131 3.90 2.16 1.49
CA GLU A 131 4.57 2.66 2.69
C GLU A 131 4.09 4.07 3.07
N LYS A 132 3.87 4.94 2.09
CA LYS A 132 3.33 6.28 2.33
C LYS A 132 1.86 6.22 2.72
N LEU A 133 1.07 5.43 2.01
CA LEU A 133 -0.34 5.20 2.34
C LEU A 133 -0.49 4.79 3.81
N LEU A 134 0.19 3.73 4.22
CA LEU A 134 0.09 3.21 5.58
C LEU A 134 0.58 4.23 6.62
N SER A 135 1.68 4.93 6.36
CA SER A 135 2.20 5.90 7.31
C SER A 135 1.28 7.11 7.49
N GLU A 136 0.64 7.60 6.42
CA GLU A 136 -0.35 8.70 6.51
C GLU A 136 -1.59 8.27 7.29
N MET A 137 -2.09 7.06 7.04
CA MET A 137 -3.23 6.52 7.78
C MET A 137 -2.89 6.28 9.26
N VAL A 138 -1.71 5.74 9.56
CA VAL A 138 -1.22 5.55 10.93
C VAL A 138 -1.05 6.90 11.62
N ALA A 139 -0.48 7.91 10.96
CA ALA A 139 -0.34 9.25 11.51
C ALA A 139 -1.70 9.86 11.88
N THR A 140 -2.69 9.73 11.00
CA THR A 140 -4.06 10.20 11.23
C THR A 140 -4.70 9.48 12.44
N LYS A 141 -4.55 8.16 12.51
CA LYS A 141 -5.08 7.37 13.63
C LYS A 141 -4.40 7.71 14.95
N LEU A 142 -3.08 7.86 14.96
CA LEU A 142 -2.34 8.26 16.17
C LEU A 142 -2.65 9.69 16.61
N ALA A 143 -2.95 10.61 15.67
CA ALA A 143 -3.42 11.95 16.00
C ALA A 143 -4.76 11.89 16.73
N ALA A 144 -5.73 11.13 16.23
CA ALA A 144 -7.01 10.90 16.90
C ALA A 144 -6.82 10.26 18.29
N TRP A 145 -5.97 9.24 18.39
CA TRP A 145 -5.66 8.60 19.68
C TRP A 145 -4.96 9.53 20.67
N LYS A 146 -4.23 10.52 20.18
CA LYS A 146 -3.61 11.54 21.04
C LYS A 146 -4.65 12.48 21.64
N GLU A 147 -5.66 12.87 20.85
CA GLU A 147 -6.80 13.66 21.36
C GLU A 147 -7.62 12.87 22.38
N GLU A 148 -7.75 11.56 22.21
CA GLU A 148 -8.41 10.65 23.13
C GLU A 148 -7.55 10.30 24.38
N GLY A 149 -6.29 10.74 24.44
CA GLY A 149 -5.36 10.42 25.52
C GLY A 149 -4.78 9.01 25.50
N LYS A 150 -4.98 8.26 24.41
CA LYS A 150 -4.47 6.88 24.22
C LYS A 150 -3.03 6.82 23.74
N TYR A 151 -2.53 7.90 23.13
CA TYR A 151 -1.19 8.00 22.61
C TYR A 151 -0.49 9.25 23.12
N VAL A 152 0.71 9.10 23.68
CA VAL A 152 1.50 10.21 24.26
C VAL A 152 2.79 10.51 23.52
N GLY A 153 3.11 9.74 22.48
CA GLY A 153 4.33 9.87 21.70
C GLY A 153 4.30 11.01 20.68
N LYS A 154 5.39 11.06 19.90
CA LYS A 154 5.50 11.88 18.69
C LYS A 154 5.79 10.95 17.51
N PHE A 155 4.88 10.91 16.56
CA PHE A 155 5.05 10.10 15.35
C PHE A 155 5.65 10.93 14.22
N ALA A 156 6.74 10.42 13.63
CA ALA A 156 7.36 10.96 12.44
C ALA A 156 7.92 9.78 11.63
N ALA A 157 7.25 9.45 10.52
CA ALA A 157 7.68 8.35 9.66
C ALA A 157 8.72 8.82 8.64
N GLN A 158 9.70 7.95 8.38
CA GLN A 158 10.59 8.03 7.23
C GLN A 158 10.33 6.82 6.35
N HIS A 159 10.27 7.02 5.04
CA HIS A 159 9.97 5.98 4.08
C HIS A 159 11.23 5.64 3.27
N HIS A 160 11.45 4.36 3.08
CA HIS A 160 12.51 3.84 2.23
C HIS A 160 11.92 2.74 1.37
N PHE A 161 11.89 2.97 0.05
CA PHE A 161 11.50 1.96 -0.92
C PHE A 161 12.78 1.31 -1.46
N PHE A 162 12.94 0.01 -1.23
CA PHE A 162 14.14 -0.72 -1.63
C PHE A 162 14.04 -1.31 -3.04
N GLY A 163 12.84 -1.57 -3.53
CA GLY A 163 12.62 -2.13 -4.85
C GLY A 163 13.39 -3.43 -5.07
N TYR A 164 14.02 -3.56 -6.23
CA TYR A 164 14.86 -4.72 -6.55
C TYR A 164 16.20 -4.71 -5.80
N GLU A 165 16.72 -3.56 -5.39
CA GLU A 165 17.96 -3.45 -4.62
C GLU A 165 17.89 -4.22 -3.30
N GLY A 166 16.72 -4.23 -2.65
CA GLY A 166 16.50 -5.02 -1.44
C GLY A 166 16.47 -6.53 -1.65
N ARG A 167 16.34 -6.96 -2.91
CA ARG A 167 16.29 -8.38 -3.32
C ARG A 167 17.57 -8.86 -4.01
N CYS A 168 18.40 -7.93 -4.50
CA CYS A 168 19.63 -8.25 -5.20
C CYS A 168 20.74 -8.71 -4.26
N ALA A 169 21.54 -9.65 -4.76
CA ALA A 169 22.80 -10.05 -4.19
C ALA A 169 23.87 -9.98 -5.27
N ALA A 170 25.14 -10.06 -4.87
CA ALA A 170 26.23 -10.22 -5.84
C ALA A 170 26.01 -11.50 -6.66
N PRO A 171 26.08 -11.46 -8.00
CA PRO A 171 25.80 -12.61 -8.84
C PRO A 171 26.85 -13.72 -8.60
N SER A 172 26.39 -14.95 -8.61
CA SER A 172 27.25 -16.13 -8.65
C SER A 172 27.65 -16.46 -10.09
N ASN A 173 28.59 -17.39 -10.25
CA ASN A 173 28.94 -17.91 -11.59
C ASN A 173 27.71 -18.54 -12.29
N PHE A 174 26.84 -19.18 -11.52
CA PHE A 174 25.58 -19.72 -12.04
C PHE A 174 24.67 -18.62 -12.63
N ASP A 175 24.54 -17.48 -11.93
CA ASP A 175 23.75 -16.36 -12.42
C ASP A 175 24.32 -15.79 -13.71
N ALA A 176 25.65 -15.70 -13.81
CA ALA A 176 26.34 -15.23 -15.00
C ALA A 176 26.05 -16.13 -16.21
N ASP A 177 26.20 -17.46 -16.06
CA ASP A 177 25.95 -18.44 -17.10
C ASP A 177 24.46 -18.47 -17.48
N TYR A 178 23.56 -18.33 -16.50
CA TYR A 178 22.12 -18.28 -16.72
C TYR A 178 21.71 -17.05 -17.53
N CYS A 179 22.18 -15.86 -17.13
CA CYS A 179 21.91 -14.62 -17.85
C CYS A 179 22.51 -14.63 -19.27
N TYR A 180 23.69 -15.18 -19.42
CA TYR A 180 24.33 -15.34 -20.72
C TYR A 180 23.48 -16.24 -21.64
N SER A 181 23.00 -17.37 -21.13
CA SER A 181 22.14 -18.29 -21.87
C SER A 181 20.81 -17.63 -22.27
N LEU A 182 20.20 -16.87 -21.37
CA LEU A 182 18.97 -16.10 -21.67
C LEU A 182 19.18 -15.06 -22.79
N GLY A 183 20.38 -14.48 -22.88
CA GLY A 183 20.70 -13.52 -23.93
C GLY A 183 20.83 -14.14 -25.34
N TYR A 184 20.94 -15.47 -25.43
CA TYR A 184 21.00 -16.22 -26.69
C TYR A 184 19.63 -16.77 -27.13
N THR A 185 18.59 -16.66 -26.34
CA THR A 185 17.24 -17.16 -26.65
C THR A 185 16.38 -16.06 -27.21
#